data_fbeaf2c6ba19b66490aa72fef7b7da7b
#
_entry.id   fbeaf2c6ba19b66490aa72fef7b7da7b
#
_cell.length_a   1.000
_cell.length_b   1.000
_cell.length_c   1.000
_cell.angle_alpha   90.00
_cell.angle_beta   90.00
_cell.angle_gamma   90.00
#
_symmetry.space_group_name_H-M   'P 1'
#
loop_
_entity.id
_entity.type
_entity.pdbx_description
1 polymer ?
#
loop_
_entity_poly.entity_id
_entity_poly.type
_entity_poly.pdbx_seq_one_letter_code
_entity_poly.pdbx_strand_id
1 'polypeptide(L)'
;MTDSPLLVEQADVVVVGARCAGSATAATLARAGRRVIALDSARFPSDTLSTHLLWPAGVAELSRLGALDAVAELGAPRLTHAYAAGASFAIASGFPQVEGIDYTLCVRRTGLDHAVLRTARAAGAEIRERCRVTELVWDGGRCAGVRYTDPDDRLVEIRAALVVGADGRRSTVAELVGAQSPYAAEPSGRDCYFAYWRDTSTDWRDTAAQWREGSDLGTAFPCDDGLLLSLVQPPAESGRRRPGEAERRYAAALDRIPPLRARLRGCEQVGRVRSATDLVSYFRRSGGPGWALPGDAGHFKDPVTAQGIRDALHYGRLLAEAVAPVLDDPARLDRAVAGWERRRVRECREIYHWTNRLARGTEMSPLEVELYRAAADDQELAAITTGIFARTRRPAELYTPARMARLTAGALWHHRGDPAPVLADVAHEIGATARELHTSCTLLRGTPPPVPPSSPGTATA
;
A
#
# COMPACT_ATOMS: atom_id res chain seq x y z
N MET A 1 -32.08 -31.51 7.48
CA MET A 1 -30.86 -30.74 7.72
C MET A 1 -30.60 -30.90 9.21
N THR A 2 -29.61 -31.73 9.57
CA THR A 2 -29.22 -31.94 10.97
C THR A 2 -28.51 -30.64 11.44
N ASP A 3 -29.12 -30.03 12.44
CA ASP A 3 -28.58 -28.83 13.11
C ASP A 3 -27.29 -29.27 13.85
N SER A 4 -26.14 -29.21 13.20
CA SER A 4 -24.86 -29.45 13.87
C SER A 4 -24.64 -28.32 14.88
N PRO A 5 -24.31 -28.62 16.14
CA PRO A 5 -24.11 -27.61 17.15
C PRO A 5 -23.02 -26.64 16.70
N LEU A 6 -23.25 -25.33 16.87
CA LEU A 6 -22.27 -24.28 16.58
C LEU A 6 -21.00 -24.53 17.42
N LEU A 7 -19.86 -24.76 16.75
CA LEU A 7 -18.58 -24.88 17.42
C LEU A 7 -18.12 -23.50 17.88
N VAL A 8 -17.88 -23.32 19.17
CA VAL A 8 -17.42 -22.09 19.78
C VAL A 8 -15.99 -22.25 20.30
N GLU A 9 -15.07 -21.43 19.80
CA GLU A 9 -13.68 -21.40 20.21
C GLU A 9 -13.33 -20.04 20.85
N GLN A 10 -12.17 -19.98 21.50
CA GLN A 10 -11.65 -18.75 22.09
C GLN A 10 -10.23 -18.47 21.59
N ALA A 11 -9.89 -17.20 21.43
CA ALA A 11 -8.54 -16.70 21.19
C ALA A 11 -8.38 -15.34 21.88
N ASP A 12 -7.16 -14.86 22.06
CA ASP A 12 -6.96 -13.48 22.51
C ASP A 12 -7.28 -12.51 21.36
N VAL A 13 -6.84 -12.86 20.13
CA VAL A 13 -7.04 -12.05 18.93
C VAL A 13 -7.42 -12.93 17.75
N VAL A 14 -8.43 -12.51 17.00
CA VAL A 14 -8.74 -13.05 15.66
C VAL A 14 -8.28 -12.06 14.60
N VAL A 15 -7.52 -12.54 13.62
CA VAL A 15 -7.07 -11.77 12.47
C VAL A 15 -7.78 -12.25 11.21
N VAL A 16 -8.46 -11.37 10.50
CA VAL A 16 -9.16 -11.67 9.24
C VAL A 16 -8.29 -11.20 8.09
N GLY A 17 -7.78 -12.14 7.27
CA GLY A 17 -6.79 -11.92 6.24
C GLY A 17 -5.36 -12.24 6.73
N ALA A 18 -4.68 -13.18 6.06
CA ALA A 18 -3.34 -13.65 6.45
C ALA A 18 -2.22 -13.21 5.49
N ARG A 19 -2.43 -12.13 4.70
CA ARG A 19 -1.38 -11.52 3.88
C ARG A 19 -0.51 -10.58 4.73
N CYS A 20 0.26 -9.68 4.09
CA CYS A 20 1.27 -8.84 4.77
C CYS A 20 0.81 -8.21 6.08
N ALA A 21 -0.34 -7.52 6.11
CA ALA A 21 -0.83 -6.85 7.32
C ALA A 21 -1.21 -7.84 8.42
N GLY A 22 -1.99 -8.85 8.06
CA GLY A 22 -2.47 -9.85 9.02
C GLY A 22 -1.35 -10.73 9.56
N SER A 23 -0.47 -11.23 8.70
CA SER A 23 0.68 -12.03 9.14
C SER A 23 1.66 -11.24 10.00
N ALA A 24 1.91 -9.94 9.68
CA ALA A 24 2.74 -9.09 10.52
C ALA A 24 2.13 -8.88 11.91
N THR A 25 0.81 -8.64 11.97
CA THR A 25 0.07 -8.52 13.23
C THR A 25 0.10 -9.83 14.01
N ALA A 26 -0.21 -10.95 13.35
CA ALA A 26 -0.28 -12.26 13.98
C ALA A 26 1.08 -12.72 14.52
N ALA A 27 2.17 -12.56 13.73
CA ALA A 27 3.52 -12.91 14.15
C ALA A 27 3.95 -12.12 15.40
N THR A 28 3.67 -10.82 15.42
CA THR A 28 4.08 -9.95 16.53
C THR A 28 3.29 -10.26 17.81
N LEU A 29 1.99 -10.50 17.71
CA LEU A 29 1.15 -10.89 18.85
C LEU A 29 1.54 -12.28 19.39
N ALA A 30 1.76 -13.26 18.52
CA ALA A 30 2.16 -14.60 18.93
C ALA A 30 3.51 -14.60 19.66
N ARG A 31 4.50 -13.82 19.19
CA ARG A 31 5.76 -13.61 19.91
C ARG A 31 5.59 -12.95 21.28
N ALA A 32 4.56 -12.13 21.43
CA ALA A 32 4.19 -11.55 22.73
C ALA A 32 3.40 -12.53 23.64
N GLY A 33 3.32 -13.81 23.26
CA GLY A 33 2.66 -14.86 24.03
C GLY A 33 1.14 -14.86 23.94
N ARG A 34 0.54 -14.15 22.95
CA ARG A 34 -0.92 -14.10 22.77
C ARG A 34 -1.41 -15.23 21.87
N ARG A 35 -2.55 -15.83 22.22
CA ARG A 35 -3.23 -16.82 21.39
C ARG A 35 -3.90 -16.12 20.20
N VAL A 36 -3.34 -16.33 19.00
CA VAL A 36 -3.81 -15.69 17.76
C VAL A 36 -4.31 -16.74 16.78
N ILE A 37 -5.53 -16.54 16.28
CA ILE A 37 -6.08 -17.28 15.15
C ILE A 37 -6.25 -16.33 13.98
N ALA A 38 -5.59 -16.61 12.86
CA ALA A 38 -5.74 -15.86 11.61
C ALA A 38 -6.51 -16.68 10.58
N LEU A 39 -7.55 -16.08 10.00
CA LEU A 39 -8.44 -16.70 9.02
C LEU A 39 -8.21 -16.05 7.65
N ASP A 40 -8.02 -16.84 6.60
CA ASP A 40 -7.97 -16.34 5.23
C ASP A 40 -8.85 -17.20 4.31
N SER A 41 -9.59 -16.54 3.42
CA SER A 41 -10.43 -17.23 2.43
C SER A 41 -9.64 -17.88 1.30
N ALA A 42 -8.38 -17.48 1.10
CA ALA A 42 -7.47 -18.08 0.13
C ALA A 42 -6.78 -19.32 0.70
N ARG A 43 -6.23 -20.13 -0.23
CA ARG A 43 -5.19 -21.12 0.05
C ARG A 43 -3.84 -20.55 -0.38
N PHE A 44 -2.82 -20.69 0.44
CA PHE A 44 -1.47 -20.23 0.11
C PHE A 44 -0.57 -21.37 -0.42
N PRO A 45 0.37 -21.04 -1.34
CA PRO A 45 0.65 -19.72 -1.90
C PRO A 45 -0.43 -19.24 -2.87
N SER A 46 -0.80 -17.95 -2.80
CA SER A 46 -1.79 -17.35 -3.70
C SER A 46 -1.40 -15.92 -4.07
N ASP A 47 -1.77 -15.50 -5.28
CA ASP A 47 -1.40 -14.21 -5.83
C ASP A 47 -2.41 -13.10 -5.50
N THR A 48 -1.96 -11.86 -5.60
CA THR A 48 -2.80 -10.66 -5.51
C THR A 48 -2.17 -9.50 -6.27
N LEU A 49 -2.99 -8.52 -6.65
CA LEU A 49 -2.50 -7.33 -7.36
C LEU A 49 -1.60 -6.48 -6.46
N SER A 50 -0.46 -6.03 -7.00
CA SER A 50 0.51 -5.19 -6.29
C SER A 50 1.52 -4.60 -7.27
N THR A 51 2.29 -3.61 -6.83
CA THR A 51 3.52 -3.14 -7.48
C THR A 51 4.74 -4.00 -7.12
N HIS A 52 4.60 -4.92 -6.17
CA HIS A 52 5.62 -5.88 -5.71
C HIS A 52 6.88 -5.26 -5.08
N LEU A 53 7.08 -3.95 -5.20
CA LEU A 53 8.29 -3.26 -4.77
C LEU A 53 8.25 -2.94 -3.26
N LEU A 54 9.33 -3.29 -2.58
CA LEU A 54 9.61 -2.90 -1.20
C LEU A 54 10.84 -1.99 -1.18
N TRP A 55 10.64 -0.72 -0.89
CA TRP A 55 11.72 0.24 -0.63
C TRP A 55 12.50 -0.17 0.64
N PRO A 56 13.68 0.40 0.92
CA PRO A 56 14.52 0.00 2.07
C PRO A 56 13.76 -0.12 3.39
N ALA A 57 12.87 0.83 3.71
CA ALA A 57 12.04 0.72 4.91
C ALA A 57 11.06 -0.45 4.90
N GLY A 58 10.62 -0.91 3.73
CA GLY A 58 9.79 -2.11 3.59
C GLY A 58 10.60 -3.39 3.79
N VAL A 59 11.83 -3.43 3.27
CA VAL A 59 12.76 -4.54 3.49
C VAL A 59 13.18 -4.61 4.96
N ALA A 60 13.42 -3.47 5.62
CA ALA A 60 13.68 -3.41 7.06
C ALA A 60 12.53 -3.96 7.91
N GLU A 61 11.26 -3.77 7.49
CA GLU A 61 10.13 -4.40 8.18
C GLU A 61 10.15 -5.94 8.05
N LEU A 62 10.55 -6.50 6.90
CA LEU A 62 10.76 -7.95 6.78
C LEU A 62 11.84 -8.46 7.73
N SER A 63 12.93 -7.71 7.88
CA SER A 63 13.99 -8.03 8.85
C SER A 63 13.46 -8.03 10.30
N ARG A 64 12.76 -6.98 10.71
CA ARG A 64 12.14 -6.90 12.06
C ARG A 64 11.15 -8.05 12.33
N LEU A 65 10.44 -8.48 11.31
CA LEU A 65 9.52 -9.62 11.39
C LEU A 65 10.24 -10.96 11.33
N GLY A 66 11.56 -11.00 11.07
CA GLY A 66 12.31 -12.24 10.85
C GLY A 66 11.89 -13.00 9.59
N ALA A 67 11.37 -12.29 8.60
CA ALA A 67 10.93 -12.85 7.33
C ALA A 67 11.92 -12.61 6.18
N LEU A 68 12.97 -11.80 6.41
CA LEU A 68 13.86 -11.34 5.34
C LEU A 68 14.63 -12.50 4.70
N ASP A 69 15.15 -13.45 5.48
CA ASP A 69 15.91 -14.58 4.94
C ASP A 69 15.02 -15.45 4.04
N ALA A 70 13.80 -15.78 4.50
CA ALA A 70 12.85 -16.54 3.70
C ALA A 70 12.40 -15.81 2.43
N VAL A 71 12.40 -14.48 2.43
CA VAL A 71 12.13 -13.66 1.22
C VAL A 71 13.35 -13.61 0.31
N ALA A 72 14.57 -13.55 0.86
CA ALA A 72 15.81 -13.58 0.10
C ALA A 72 16.01 -14.92 -0.65
N GLU A 73 15.57 -16.03 -0.07
CA GLU A 73 15.59 -17.36 -0.70
C GLU A 73 14.74 -17.43 -1.99
N LEU A 74 13.81 -16.50 -2.20
CA LEU A 74 13.04 -16.41 -3.45
C LEU A 74 13.88 -15.92 -4.63
N GLY A 75 15.10 -15.42 -4.40
CA GLY A 75 16.06 -15.08 -5.44
C GLY A 75 15.80 -13.74 -6.15
N ALA A 76 15.04 -12.83 -5.55
CA ALA A 76 14.91 -11.48 -6.07
C ALA A 76 16.25 -10.72 -5.94
N PRO A 77 16.72 -10.03 -6.99
CA PRO A 77 17.96 -9.27 -6.91
C PRO A 77 17.81 -8.07 -5.96
N ARG A 78 18.91 -7.71 -5.30
CA ARG A 78 18.98 -6.45 -4.54
C ARG A 78 19.10 -5.29 -5.53
N LEU A 79 18.09 -4.43 -5.56
CA LEU A 79 18.12 -3.23 -6.40
C LEU A 79 18.75 -2.12 -5.56
N THR A 80 20.00 -1.76 -5.88
CA THR A 80 20.78 -0.77 -5.13
C THR A 80 20.71 0.62 -5.74
N HIS A 81 20.17 0.73 -6.97
CA HIS A 81 20.06 1.97 -7.71
C HIS A 81 18.60 2.30 -8.00
N ALA A 82 18.27 3.57 -7.82
CA ALA A 82 17.04 4.18 -8.32
C ALA A 82 17.33 4.97 -9.60
N TYR A 83 16.50 4.82 -10.60
CA TYR A 83 16.54 5.59 -11.83
C TYR A 83 15.15 6.12 -12.15
N ALA A 84 15.01 7.44 -12.33
CA ALA A 84 13.77 8.08 -12.75
C ALA A 84 14.05 9.06 -13.86
N ALA A 85 13.45 8.87 -15.03
CA ALA A 85 13.61 9.77 -16.16
C ALA A 85 12.28 10.39 -16.61
N GLY A 86 12.33 11.62 -17.06
CA GLY A 86 11.20 12.36 -17.64
C GLY A 86 11.64 13.71 -18.21
N ALA A 87 10.94 14.22 -19.22
CA ALA A 87 11.22 15.49 -19.88
C ALA A 87 12.69 15.68 -20.31
N SER A 88 13.34 14.61 -20.78
CA SER A 88 14.75 14.54 -21.19
C SER A 88 15.78 14.65 -20.05
N PHE A 89 15.37 14.59 -18.80
CA PHE A 89 16.23 14.55 -17.63
C PHE A 89 16.16 13.19 -16.95
N ALA A 90 17.24 12.80 -16.26
CA ALA A 90 17.28 11.58 -15.48
C ALA A 90 17.86 11.86 -14.10
N ILE A 91 17.19 11.30 -13.09
CA ILE A 91 17.63 11.29 -11.69
C ILE A 91 18.14 9.88 -11.41
N ALA A 92 19.39 9.76 -11.02
CA ALA A 92 19.98 8.48 -10.61
C ALA A 92 20.61 8.63 -9.22
N SER A 93 20.29 7.73 -8.31
CA SER A 93 20.91 7.71 -6.98
C SER A 93 20.87 6.32 -6.36
N GLY A 94 21.72 6.07 -5.36
CA GLY A 94 21.55 4.97 -4.43
C GLY A 94 20.41 5.21 -3.46
N PHE A 95 20.10 4.23 -2.64
CA PHE A 95 19.08 4.37 -1.58
C PHE A 95 19.74 4.75 -0.24
N PRO A 96 19.08 5.60 0.56
CA PRO A 96 19.51 5.86 1.91
C PRO A 96 19.36 4.59 2.76
N GLN A 97 20.31 4.37 3.68
CA GLN A 97 20.29 3.23 4.57
C GLN A 97 19.17 3.34 5.62
N VAL A 98 18.43 2.26 5.80
CA VAL A 98 17.41 2.07 6.85
C VAL A 98 17.75 0.80 7.63
N GLU A 99 18.26 0.94 8.84
CA GLU A 99 18.67 -0.20 9.70
C GLU A 99 19.60 -1.21 9.00
N GLY A 100 20.60 -0.71 8.31
CA GLY A 100 21.55 -1.54 7.57
C GLY A 100 21.09 -1.96 6.18
N ILE A 101 19.87 -1.61 5.76
CA ILE A 101 19.31 -1.92 4.45
C ILE A 101 19.43 -0.69 3.55
N ASP A 102 20.17 -0.79 2.45
CA ASP A 102 20.39 0.24 1.44
C ASP A 102 19.96 -0.20 0.04
N TYR A 103 19.07 -1.19 -0.03
CA TYR A 103 18.55 -1.75 -1.26
C TYR A 103 17.04 -1.95 -1.19
N THR A 104 16.46 -2.14 -2.33
CA THR A 104 15.02 -2.37 -2.56
C THR A 104 14.86 -3.81 -3.11
N LEU A 105 13.70 -4.41 -2.91
CA LEU A 105 13.35 -5.72 -3.46
C LEU A 105 12.05 -5.64 -4.24
N CYS A 106 11.99 -6.26 -5.40
CA CYS A 106 10.74 -6.54 -6.09
C CYS A 106 10.45 -8.03 -6.02
N VAL A 107 9.40 -8.43 -5.32
CA VAL A 107 9.08 -9.83 -5.05
C VAL A 107 7.62 -10.11 -5.38
N ARG A 108 7.38 -11.18 -6.14
CA ARG A 108 6.00 -11.59 -6.46
C ARG A 108 5.23 -11.95 -5.20
N ARG A 109 3.98 -11.51 -5.14
CA ARG A 109 3.13 -11.65 -3.95
C ARG A 109 2.89 -13.09 -3.55
N THR A 110 2.92 -14.03 -4.51
CA THR A 110 2.83 -15.48 -4.24
C THR A 110 3.91 -15.94 -3.26
N GLY A 111 5.16 -15.57 -3.51
CA GLY A 111 6.30 -15.90 -2.65
C GLY A 111 6.33 -15.05 -1.38
N LEU A 112 6.20 -13.73 -1.51
CA LEU A 112 6.27 -12.79 -0.40
C LEU A 112 5.23 -13.07 0.67
N ASP A 113 3.95 -13.16 0.28
CA ASP A 113 2.85 -13.38 1.24
C ASP A 113 3.02 -14.73 1.95
N HIS A 114 3.45 -15.77 1.22
CA HIS A 114 3.69 -17.08 1.80
C HIS A 114 4.87 -17.09 2.77
N ALA A 115 5.97 -16.39 2.47
CA ALA A 115 7.12 -16.26 3.38
C ALA A 115 6.72 -15.57 4.69
N VAL A 116 6.01 -14.43 4.62
CA VAL A 116 5.54 -13.70 5.81
C VAL A 116 4.51 -14.53 6.61
N LEU A 117 3.62 -15.26 5.93
CA LEU A 117 2.66 -16.17 6.57
C LEU A 117 3.38 -17.31 7.31
N ARG A 118 4.38 -17.94 6.68
CA ARG A 118 5.21 -18.98 7.34
C ARG A 118 5.92 -18.44 8.58
N THR A 119 6.40 -17.21 8.52
CA THR A 119 7.01 -16.53 9.66
C THR A 119 6.01 -16.34 10.80
N ALA A 120 4.73 -16.02 10.50
CA ALA A 120 3.70 -15.92 11.51
C ALA A 120 3.37 -17.28 12.15
N ARG A 121 3.31 -18.36 11.35
CA ARG A 121 3.16 -19.74 11.87
C ARG A 121 4.33 -20.14 12.77
N ALA A 122 5.56 -19.87 12.35
CA ALA A 122 6.75 -20.15 13.13
C ALA A 122 6.80 -19.36 14.46
N ALA A 123 6.17 -18.19 14.50
CA ALA A 123 6.00 -17.39 15.72
C ALA A 123 4.92 -17.95 16.67
N GLY A 124 4.15 -18.96 16.26
CA GLY A 124 3.09 -19.58 17.07
C GLY A 124 1.66 -19.13 16.72
N ALA A 125 1.45 -18.31 15.67
CA ALA A 125 0.11 -17.97 15.23
C ALA A 125 -0.55 -19.17 14.51
N GLU A 126 -1.78 -19.48 14.87
CA GLU A 126 -2.60 -20.45 14.16
C GLU A 126 -3.20 -19.80 12.91
N ILE A 127 -2.88 -20.32 11.72
CA ILE A 127 -3.38 -19.77 10.45
C ILE A 127 -4.24 -20.82 9.76
N ARG A 128 -5.51 -20.48 9.57
CA ARG A 128 -6.52 -21.30 8.90
C ARG A 128 -6.81 -20.74 7.52
N GLU A 129 -6.60 -21.55 6.51
CA GLU A 129 -6.83 -21.21 5.11
C GLU A 129 -8.20 -21.70 4.65
N ARG A 130 -8.75 -21.12 3.58
CA ARG A 130 -10.09 -21.41 3.04
C ARG A 130 -11.21 -21.19 4.08
N CYS A 131 -11.00 -20.25 5.00
CA CYS A 131 -11.95 -19.87 6.03
C CYS A 131 -12.51 -18.47 5.70
N ARG A 132 -13.83 -18.39 5.50
CA ARG A 132 -14.50 -17.14 5.12
C ARG A 132 -15.27 -16.57 6.30
N VAL A 133 -14.85 -15.42 6.80
CA VAL A 133 -15.61 -14.67 7.80
C VAL A 133 -16.87 -14.08 7.15
N THR A 134 -18.01 -14.29 7.79
CA THR A 134 -19.33 -13.85 7.32
C THR A 134 -20.02 -12.90 8.27
N GLU A 135 -19.73 -12.99 9.58
CA GLU A 135 -20.38 -12.21 10.62
C GLU A 135 -19.39 -11.81 11.72
N LEU A 136 -19.72 -10.74 12.43
CA LEU A 136 -19.06 -10.38 13.69
C LEU A 136 -19.95 -10.76 14.88
N VAL A 137 -19.32 -11.20 15.95
CA VAL A 137 -19.98 -11.43 17.24
C VAL A 137 -19.90 -10.15 18.05
N TRP A 138 -21.04 -9.71 18.59
CA TRP A 138 -21.14 -8.47 19.37
C TRP A 138 -21.55 -8.78 20.81
N ASP A 139 -20.99 -8.03 21.75
CA ASP A 139 -21.34 -8.06 23.17
C ASP A 139 -21.38 -6.62 23.70
N GLY A 140 -22.56 -6.15 24.12
CA GLY A 140 -22.76 -4.81 24.66
C GLY A 140 -22.26 -3.66 23.76
N GLY A 141 -22.34 -3.82 22.42
CA GLY A 141 -21.82 -2.83 21.45
C GLY A 141 -20.33 -2.92 21.17
N ARG A 142 -19.65 -3.92 21.72
CA ARG A 142 -18.24 -4.25 21.48
C ARG A 142 -18.13 -5.43 20.53
N CYS A 143 -17.22 -5.38 19.56
CA CYS A 143 -16.88 -6.53 18.75
C CYS A 143 -16.12 -7.55 19.63
N ALA A 144 -16.69 -8.76 19.76
CA ALA A 144 -16.24 -9.81 20.67
C ALA A 144 -15.84 -11.11 19.95
N GLY A 145 -15.77 -11.10 18.61
CA GLY A 145 -15.40 -12.27 17.83
C GLY A 145 -15.92 -12.25 16.41
N VAL A 146 -15.78 -13.38 15.75
CA VAL A 146 -16.22 -13.60 14.36
C VAL A 146 -16.94 -14.93 14.23
N ARG A 147 -17.82 -15.02 13.21
CA ARG A 147 -18.29 -16.30 12.65
C ARG A 147 -17.74 -16.48 11.26
N TYR A 148 -17.31 -17.68 10.96
CA TYR A 148 -16.74 -18.01 9.66
C TYR A 148 -17.18 -19.39 9.20
N THR A 149 -17.16 -19.61 7.89
CA THR A 149 -17.33 -20.92 7.27
C THR A 149 -15.96 -21.56 7.08
N ASP A 150 -15.79 -22.77 7.57
CA ASP A 150 -14.56 -23.56 7.42
C ASP A 150 -14.50 -24.28 6.05
N PRO A 151 -13.40 -24.99 5.72
CA PRO A 151 -13.28 -25.72 4.46
C PRO A 151 -14.32 -26.82 4.22
N ASP A 152 -15.00 -27.26 5.24
CA ASP A 152 -16.04 -28.30 5.21
C ASP A 152 -17.46 -27.70 5.27
N ASP A 153 -17.59 -26.39 4.98
CA ASP A 153 -18.83 -25.60 5.03
C ASP A 153 -19.52 -25.57 6.40
N ARG A 154 -18.78 -25.83 7.49
CA ARG A 154 -19.31 -25.74 8.86
C ARG A 154 -19.18 -24.31 9.37
N LEU A 155 -20.22 -23.83 10.04
CA LEU A 155 -20.20 -22.54 10.72
C LEU A 155 -19.47 -22.68 12.07
N VAL A 156 -18.45 -21.85 12.30
CA VAL A 156 -17.64 -21.81 13.52
C VAL A 156 -17.65 -20.40 14.08
N GLU A 157 -17.80 -20.28 15.41
CA GLU A 157 -17.66 -19.01 16.12
C GLU A 157 -16.32 -18.98 16.87
N ILE A 158 -15.56 -17.87 16.74
CA ILE A 158 -14.40 -17.60 17.59
C ILE A 158 -14.67 -16.32 18.38
N ARG A 159 -14.57 -16.41 19.71
CA ARG A 159 -14.63 -15.27 20.59
C ARG A 159 -13.23 -14.75 20.88
N ALA A 160 -13.05 -13.41 20.88
CA ALA A 160 -11.77 -12.77 21.10
C ALA A 160 -11.93 -11.37 21.68
N ALA A 161 -10.92 -10.91 22.42
CA ALA A 161 -10.86 -9.54 22.94
C ALA A 161 -10.70 -8.48 21.81
N LEU A 162 -10.06 -8.88 20.68
CA LEU A 162 -9.83 -8.01 19.53
C LEU A 162 -10.04 -8.78 18.22
N VAL A 163 -10.78 -8.19 17.28
CA VAL A 163 -10.87 -8.61 15.88
C VAL A 163 -10.06 -7.65 15.02
N VAL A 164 -9.11 -8.18 14.25
CA VAL A 164 -8.26 -7.40 13.35
C VAL A 164 -8.66 -7.68 11.91
N GLY A 165 -9.25 -6.70 11.23
CA GLY A 165 -9.58 -6.77 9.79
C GLY A 165 -8.37 -6.38 8.95
N ALA A 166 -7.66 -7.38 8.42
CA ALA A 166 -6.49 -7.24 7.54
C ALA A 166 -6.77 -7.76 6.11
N ASP A 167 -8.02 -7.74 5.71
CA ASP A 167 -8.62 -8.37 4.53
C ASP A 167 -8.67 -7.45 3.29
N GLY A 168 -7.86 -6.37 3.32
CA GLY A 168 -7.54 -5.55 2.17
C GLY A 168 -8.61 -4.52 1.80
N ARG A 169 -8.55 -3.98 0.57
CA ARG A 169 -9.37 -2.85 0.12
C ARG A 169 -10.88 -3.12 0.19
N ARG A 170 -11.30 -4.35 -0.08
CA ARG A 170 -12.70 -4.81 -0.04
C ARG A 170 -12.99 -5.53 1.28
N SER A 171 -12.55 -4.93 2.38
CA SER A 171 -12.63 -5.51 3.70
C SER A 171 -14.07 -5.82 4.12
N THR A 172 -14.34 -7.10 4.37
CA THR A 172 -15.58 -7.59 4.98
C THR A 172 -15.69 -7.07 6.43
N VAL A 173 -14.56 -7.02 7.15
CA VAL A 173 -14.59 -6.50 8.54
C VAL A 173 -14.94 -5.02 8.56
N ALA A 174 -14.39 -4.19 7.62
CA ALA A 174 -14.73 -2.79 7.53
C ALA A 174 -16.23 -2.57 7.23
N GLU A 175 -16.82 -3.43 6.41
CA GLU A 175 -18.26 -3.42 6.12
C GLU A 175 -19.07 -3.76 7.36
N LEU A 176 -18.75 -4.89 8.03
CA LEU A 176 -19.50 -5.39 9.18
C LEU A 176 -19.43 -4.47 10.41
N VAL A 177 -18.35 -3.69 10.55
CA VAL A 177 -18.25 -2.65 11.62
C VAL A 177 -18.79 -1.29 11.20
N GLY A 178 -19.36 -1.17 9.99
CA GLY A 178 -19.88 0.11 9.45
C GLY A 178 -18.79 1.16 9.18
N ALA A 179 -17.55 0.72 8.87
CA ALA A 179 -16.42 1.59 8.58
C ALA A 179 -15.98 1.59 7.10
N GLN A 180 -16.77 1.02 6.18
CA GLN A 180 -16.45 0.94 4.76
C GLN A 180 -16.37 2.30 4.07
N SER A 181 -17.13 3.29 4.54
CA SER A 181 -17.12 4.65 3.99
C SER A 181 -15.89 5.42 4.46
N PRO A 182 -15.04 5.92 3.52
CA PRO A 182 -13.88 6.72 3.90
C PRO A 182 -14.31 8.12 4.35
N TYR A 183 -13.58 8.68 5.32
CA TYR A 183 -13.73 10.09 5.71
C TYR A 183 -12.79 11.03 4.94
N ALA A 184 -11.82 10.46 4.21
CA ALA A 184 -11.04 11.16 3.20
C ALA A 184 -10.79 10.19 2.05
N ALA A 185 -11.02 10.64 0.82
CA ALA A 185 -10.85 9.85 -0.39
C ALA A 185 -10.39 10.74 -1.53
N GLU A 186 -9.51 10.20 -2.40
CA GLU A 186 -9.03 10.85 -3.60
C GLU A 186 -8.97 9.82 -4.73
N PRO A 187 -9.76 9.98 -5.80
CA PRO A 187 -9.69 9.13 -6.97
C PRO A 187 -8.32 9.23 -7.65
N SER A 188 -7.78 8.11 -8.11
CA SER A 188 -6.60 8.10 -8.96
C SER A 188 -6.92 8.65 -10.34
N GLY A 189 -6.04 9.49 -10.86
CA GLY A 189 -6.03 9.90 -12.26
C GLY A 189 -5.34 8.88 -13.18
N ARG A 190 -4.91 7.71 -12.66
CA ARG A 190 -4.18 6.67 -13.40
C ARG A 190 -4.84 5.31 -13.29
N ASP A 191 -4.87 4.58 -14.39
CA ASP A 191 -5.06 3.13 -14.38
C ASP A 191 -3.69 2.45 -14.22
N CYS A 192 -3.69 1.21 -13.72
CA CYS A 192 -2.45 0.44 -13.53
C CYS A 192 -2.55 -0.88 -14.29
N TYR A 193 -1.59 -1.15 -15.15
CA TYR A 193 -1.45 -2.40 -15.89
C TYR A 193 -0.04 -2.94 -15.73
N PHE A 194 0.11 -4.26 -15.53
CA PHE A 194 1.45 -4.85 -15.45
C PHE A 194 1.50 -6.27 -16.04
N ALA A 195 2.69 -6.63 -16.46
CA ALA A 195 3.05 -7.98 -16.87
C ALA A 195 4.44 -8.34 -16.35
N TYR A 196 4.70 -9.63 -16.25
CA TYR A 196 6.04 -10.14 -16.04
C TYR A 196 6.73 -10.41 -17.38
N TRP A 197 8.03 -10.23 -17.40
CA TRP A 197 8.87 -10.48 -18.54
C TRP A 197 10.08 -11.30 -18.13
N ARG A 198 10.50 -12.26 -18.94
CA ARG A 198 11.79 -12.95 -18.77
C ARG A 198 12.90 -11.94 -19.01
N ASP A 199 13.62 -11.55 -17.98
CA ASP A 199 14.65 -10.52 -18.08
C ASP A 199 15.92 -11.05 -18.74
N THR A 200 16.32 -10.44 -19.84
CA THR A 200 17.54 -10.80 -20.58
C THR A 200 18.67 -9.77 -20.39
N SER A 201 18.40 -8.64 -19.73
CA SER A 201 19.41 -7.60 -19.49
C SER A 201 20.23 -7.91 -18.24
N THR A 202 21.54 -7.77 -18.35
CA THR A 202 22.46 -7.84 -17.21
C THR A 202 22.68 -6.47 -16.56
N ASP A 203 22.65 -5.41 -17.35
CA ASP A 203 23.07 -4.05 -16.94
C ASP A 203 22.08 -3.35 -16.02
N TRP A 204 20.83 -3.80 -15.98
CA TRP A 204 19.74 -3.21 -15.20
C TRP A 204 19.21 -4.11 -14.09
N ARG A 205 19.96 -5.17 -13.75
CA ARG A 205 19.51 -6.16 -12.73
C ARG A 205 19.54 -5.63 -11.30
N ASP A 206 20.23 -4.54 -11.04
CA ASP A 206 20.34 -3.89 -9.73
C ASP A 206 19.60 -2.55 -9.64
N THR A 207 18.79 -2.22 -10.66
CA THR A 207 18.18 -0.90 -10.82
C THR A 207 16.65 -0.95 -10.79
N ALA A 208 16.05 -0.17 -9.90
CA ALA A 208 14.63 0.14 -9.91
C ALA A 208 14.39 1.35 -10.83
N ALA A 209 13.87 1.10 -12.05
CA ALA A 209 13.77 2.12 -13.08
C ALA A 209 12.33 2.58 -13.30
N GLN A 210 12.18 3.89 -13.55
CA GLN A 210 10.93 4.56 -13.86
C GLN A 210 11.12 5.56 -15.00
N TRP A 211 10.15 5.64 -15.88
CA TRP A 211 10.10 6.62 -16.98
C TRP A 211 8.75 7.32 -17.01
N ARG A 212 8.77 8.62 -17.26
CA ARG A 212 7.59 9.41 -17.47
C ARG A 212 7.65 10.10 -18.82
N GLU A 213 6.71 9.74 -19.71
CA GLU A 213 6.59 10.28 -21.06
C GLU A 213 5.19 10.89 -21.23
N GLY A 214 5.13 12.20 -21.41
CA GLY A 214 3.87 12.93 -21.38
C GLY A 214 3.11 12.66 -20.07
N SER A 215 1.91 12.15 -20.20
CA SER A 215 1.06 11.73 -19.05
C SER A 215 1.27 10.28 -18.63
N ASP A 216 1.97 9.46 -19.41
CA ASP A 216 2.19 8.05 -19.10
C ASP A 216 3.36 7.84 -18.14
N LEU A 217 3.23 6.88 -17.24
CA LEU A 217 4.27 6.44 -16.32
C LEU A 217 4.54 4.95 -16.55
N GLY A 218 5.80 4.59 -16.69
CA GLY A 218 6.24 3.21 -16.83
C GLY A 218 7.36 2.87 -15.87
N THR A 219 7.37 1.65 -15.37
CA THR A 219 8.42 1.15 -14.47
C THR A 219 8.91 -0.22 -14.91
N ALA A 220 10.16 -0.52 -14.58
CA ALA A 220 10.79 -1.81 -14.75
C ALA A 220 11.54 -2.19 -13.48
N PHE A 221 11.09 -3.26 -12.81
CA PHE A 221 11.67 -3.73 -11.56
C PHE A 221 12.08 -5.20 -11.70
N PRO A 222 13.40 -5.51 -11.74
CA PRO A 222 13.88 -6.89 -11.66
C PRO A 222 13.32 -7.62 -10.45
N CYS A 223 12.75 -8.80 -10.71
CA CYS A 223 11.99 -9.61 -9.74
C CYS A 223 12.70 -10.95 -9.47
N ASP A 224 12.11 -11.73 -8.57
CA ASP A 224 12.43 -13.13 -8.34
C ASP A 224 12.24 -13.98 -9.61
N ASP A 225 12.88 -15.16 -9.63
CA ASP A 225 12.80 -16.15 -10.74
C ASP A 225 13.29 -15.61 -12.10
N GLY A 226 14.26 -14.68 -12.09
CA GLY A 226 14.78 -14.10 -13.33
C GLY A 226 13.77 -13.26 -14.10
N LEU A 227 12.69 -12.86 -13.47
CA LEU A 227 11.66 -12.03 -14.08
C LEU A 227 11.94 -10.55 -13.91
N LEU A 228 11.25 -9.75 -14.71
CA LEU A 228 11.12 -8.31 -14.63
C LEU A 228 9.64 -7.97 -14.54
N LEU A 229 9.26 -7.20 -13.55
CA LEU A 229 7.95 -6.58 -13.51
C LEU A 229 7.99 -5.32 -14.37
N SER A 230 7.24 -5.28 -15.45
CA SER A 230 6.96 -4.06 -16.20
C SER A 230 5.54 -3.59 -15.91
N LEU A 231 5.42 -2.39 -15.35
CA LEU A 231 4.16 -1.79 -14.96
C LEU A 231 4.01 -0.45 -15.67
N VAL A 232 2.84 -0.20 -16.25
CA VAL A 232 2.49 1.08 -16.87
C VAL A 232 1.27 1.69 -16.17
N GLN A 233 1.28 2.99 -16.00
CA GLN A 233 0.19 3.76 -15.39
C GLN A 233 -0.20 4.94 -16.32
N PRO A 234 -0.95 4.65 -17.39
CA PRO A 234 -1.55 5.69 -18.23
C PRO A 234 -2.61 6.47 -17.46
N PRO A 235 -3.06 7.62 -17.98
CA PRO A 235 -4.24 8.32 -17.48
C PRO A 235 -5.45 7.38 -17.38
N ALA A 236 -6.23 7.53 -16.30
CA ALA A 236 -7.42 6.75 -16.08
C ALA A 236 -8.48 7.06 -17.16
N GLU A 237 -9.10 6.02 -17.67
CA GLU A 237 -10.20 6.15 -18.63
C GLU A 237 -11.50 5.59 -18.04
N SER A 238 -12.56 6.37 -18.19
CA SER A 238 -13.89 5.94 -17.79
C SER A 238 -14.48 4.92 -18.77
N GLY A 239 -15.26 3.98 -18.27
CA GLY A 239 -16.05 3.07 -19.09
C GLY A 239 -15.96 1.60 -18.73
N ARG A 240 -16.87 0.80 -19.34
CA ARG A 240 -16.91 -0.65 -19.16
C ARG A 240 -15.69 -1.31 -19.79
N ARG A 241 -15.01 -2.15 -19.02
CA ARG A 241 -13.88 -2.93 -19.52
C ARG A 241 -14.36 -4.10 -20.40
N ARG A 242 -13.70 -4.29 -21.56
CA ARG A 242 -13.98 -5.37 -22.50
C ARG A 242 -12.92 -6.48 -22.38
N PRO A 243 -13.23 -7.71 -22.72
CA PRO A 243 -12.22 -8.78 -22.81
C PRO A 243 -11.04 -8.35 -23.69
N GLY A 244 -9.80 -8.66 -23.26
CA GLY A 244 -8.57 -8.28 -23.96
C GLY A 244 -8.23 -6.79 -23.93
N GLU A 245 -8.97 -5.98 -23.18
CA GLU A 245 -8.71 -4.53 -23.10
C GLU A 245 -7.46 -4.22 -22.30
N ALA A 246 -7.18 -4.99 -21.24
CA ALA A 246 -5.98 -4.81 -20.43
C ALA A 246 -4.71 -4.98 -21.26
N GLU A 247 -4.65 -6.01 -22.11
CA GLU A 247 -3.54 -6.28 -23.02
C GLU A 247 -3.36 -5.14 -24.03
N ARG A 248 -4.46 -4.68 -24.65
CA ARG A 248 -4.39 -3.57 -25.61
C ARG A 248 -3.89 -2.27 -24.97
N ARG A 249 -4.41 -1.92 -23.78
CA ARG A 249 -4.01 -0.71 -23.05
C ARG A 249 -2.58 -0.76 -22.57
N TYR A 250 -2.16 -1.93 -22.10
CA TYR A 250 -0.78 -2.17 -21.70
C TYR A 250 0.17 -1.97 -22.89
N ALA A 251 -0.11 -2.62 -24.03
CA ALA A 251 0.70 -2.48 -25.23
C ALA A 251 0.75 -1.04 -25.75
N ALA A 252 -0.40 -0.38 -25.82
CA ALA A 252 -0.48 1.03 -26.23
C ALA A 252 0.29 1.98 -25.30
N ALA A 253 0.27 1.73 -23.98
CA ALA A 253 1.06 2.52 -23.03
C ALA A 253 2.56 2.26 -23.17
N LEU A 254 2.97 1.00 -23.41
CA LEU A 254 4.38 0.67 -23.71
C LEU A 254 4.89 1.39 -24.96
N ASP A 255 4.06 1.49 -26.02
CA ASP A 255 4.42 2.17 -27.25
C ASP A 255 4.64 3.69 -27.04
N ARG A 256 3.95 4.30 -26.07
CA ARG A 256 4.13 5.70 -25.69
C ARG A 256 5.30 5.95 -24.73
N ILE A 257 5.96 4.89 -24.24
CA ILE A 257 7.14 5.01 -23.36
C ILE A 257 8.35 4.31 -24.06
N PRO A 258 8.97 4.93 -25.07
CA PRO A 258 10.05 4.33 -25.83
C PRO A 258 11.23 3.79 -25.00
N PRO A 259 11.68 4.48 -23.92
CA PRO A 259 12.76 3.97 -23.08
C PRO A 259 12.39 2.66 -22.36
N LEU A 260 11.17 2.53 -21.86
CA LEU A 260 10.69 1.28 -21.25
C LEU A 260 10.60 0.16 -22.30
N ARG A 261 10.08 0.49 -23.50
CA ARG A 261 10.04 -0.48 -24.59
C ARG A 261 11.45 -0.92 -25.02
N ALA A 262 12.42 -0.03 -24.99
CA ALA A 262 13.83 -0.36 -25.25
C ALA A 262 14.39 -1.28 -24.14
N ARG A 263 14.04 -1.03 -22.86
CA ARG A 263 14.43 -1.90 -21.73
C ARG A 263 13.88 -3.33 -21.87
N LEU A 264 12.71 -3.49 -22.49
CA LEU A 264 12.06 -4.78 -22.71
C LEU A 264 12.53 -5.48 -24.00
N ARG A 265 13.47 -4.89 -24.76
CA ARG A 265 13.94 -5.49 -26.01
C ARG A 265 14.63 -6.82 -25.75
N GLY A 266 14.18 -7.87 -26.45
CA GLY A 266 14.69 -9.23 -26.26
C GLY A 266 14.09 -9.97 -25.05
N CYS A 267 13.28 -9.30 -24.25
CA CYS A 267 12.53 -9.98 -23.18
C CYS A 267 11.24 -10.61 -23.72
N GLU A 268 10.83 -11.72 -23.12
CA GLU A 268 9.59 -12.42 -23.44
C GLU A 268 8.56 -12.20 -22.33
N GLN A 269 7.32 -11.83 -22.71
CA GLN A 269 6.23 -11.68 -21.75
C GLN A 269 5.81 -13.04 -21.17
N VAL A 270 5.72 -13.12 -19.85
CA VAL A 270 5.32 -14.30 -19.10
C VAL A 270 3.93 -14.13 -18.52
N GLY A 271 2.99 -14.94 -18.95
CA GLY A 271 1.61 -14.90 -18.49
C GLY A 271 0.82 -13.72 -19.09
N ARG A 272 -0.33 -13.42 -18.47
CA ARG A 272 -1.27 -12.38 -18.93
C ARG A 272 -0.97 -11.03 -18.30
N VAL A 273 -1.43 -9.97 -18.95
CA VAL A 273 -1.49 -8.63 -18.35
C VAL A 273 -2.51 -8.62 -17.22
N ARG A 274 -2.18 -7.94 -16.14
CA ARG A 274 -3.05 -7.71 -14.99
C ARG A 274 -3.35 -6.22 -14.85
N SER A 275 -4.51 -5.89 -14.34
CA SER A 275 -4.94 -4.50 -14.22
C SER A 275 -5.56 -4.20 -12.86
N ALA A 276 -5.35 -2.98 -12.39
CA ALA A 276 -6.09 -2.36 -11.31
C ALA A 276 -6.55 -0.99 -11.79
N THR A 277 -7.84 -0.80 -11.84
CA THR A 277 -8.51 0.41 -12.33
C THR A 277 -9.49 0.92 -11.29
N ASP A 278 -10.02 2.11 -11.48
CA ASP A 278 -10.97 2.73 -10.55
C ASP A 278 -10.39 2.79 -9.12
N LEU A 279 -9.10 3.13 -9.03
CA LEU A 279 -8.38 3.22 -7.78
C LEU A 279 -8.78 4.50 -7.04
N VAL A 280 -8.98 4.37 -5.74
CA VAL A 280 -9.28 5.49 -4.85
C VAL A 280 -8.39 5.38 -3.64
N SER A 281 -7.52 6.36 -3.42
CA SER A 281 -6.77 6.49 -2.17
C SER A 281 -7.70 6.92 -1.05
N TYR A 282 -7.55 6.36 0.17
CA TYR A 282 -8.47 6.72 1.26
C TYR A 282 -7.88 6.54 2.66
N PHE A 283 -8.55 7.22 3.60
CA PHE A 283 -8.56 6.90 5.01
C PHE A 283 -9.98 6.54 5.47
N ARG A 284 -10.10 5.39 6.14
CA ARG A 284 -11.30 4.95 6.85
C ARG A 284 -11.07 5.01 8.35
N ARG A 285 -12.13 5.11 9.14
CA ARG A 285 -12.06 4.79 10.56
C ARG A 285 -11.49 3.39 10.71
N SER A 286 -10.43 3.26 11.48
CA SER A 286 -9.65 2.04 11.51
C SER A 286 -9.53 1.43 12.90
N GLY A 287 -10.31 1.94 13.85
CA GLY A 287 -10.41 1.41 15.18
C GLY A 287 -11.75 1.69 15.83
N GLY A 288 -12.15 0.82 16.74
CA GLY A 288 -13.35 0.92 17.54
C GLY A 288 -13.36 -0.13 18.65
N PRO A 289 -14.42 -0.17 19.47
CA PRO A 289 -14.50 -1.10 20.57
C PRO A 289 -14.35 -2.56 20.08
N GLY A 290 -13.21 -3.18 20.43
CA GLY A 290 -12.90 -4.57 20.10
C GLY A 290 -12.49 -4.84 18.64
N TRP A 291 -12.19 -3.83 17.81
CA TRP A 291 -11.75 -4.07 16.43
C TRP A 291 -10.72 -3.05 15.93
N ALA A 292 -9.89 -3.47 14.96
CA ALA A 292 -8.92 -2.62 14.28
C ALA A 292 -8.73 -3.04 12.81
N LEU A 293 -8.39 -2.07 11.92
CA LEU A 293 -8.22 -2.27 10.47
C LEU A 293 -6.81 -1.82 10.01
N PRO A 294 -5.77 -2.65 10.14
CA PRO A 294 -4.45 -2.40 9.56
C PRO A 294 -4.45 -2.65 8.04
N GLY A 295 -3.43 -2.11 7.35
CA GLY A 295 -3.27 -2.24 5.91
C GLY A 295 -4.39 -1.56 5.13
N ASP A 296 -4.65 -2.08 3.92
CA ASP A 296 -5.63 -1.49 2.99
C ASP A 296 -7.08 -1.55 3.50
N ALA A 297 -7.38 -2.36 4.49
CA ALA A 297 -8.71 -2.36 5.12
C ALA A 297 -9.07 -1.00 5.74
N GLY A 298 -8.08 -0.29 6.28
CA GLY A 298 -8.28 1.01 6.92
C GLY A 298 -7.68 2.20 6.17
N HIS A 299 -6.62 1.99 5.37
CA HIS A 299 -5.92 3.06 4.66
C HIS A 299 -5.22 2.53 3.42
N PHE A 300 -5.62 3.04 2.27
CA PHE A 300 -5.04 2.71 0.98
C PHE A 300 -4.49 3.96 0.29
N LYS A 301 -3.35 3.82 -0.37
CA LYS A 301 -2.75 4.81 -1.27
C LYS A 301 -2.61 4.25 -2.66
N ASP A 302 -2.67 5.13 -3.66
CA ASP A 302 -2.39 4.77 -5.03
C ASP A 302 -1.05 4.01 -5.15
N PRO A 303 -0.97 2.97 -5.98
CA PRO A 303 0.25 2.17 -6.14
C PRO A 303 1.43 2.92 -6.75
N VAL A 304 1.27 4.13 -7.27
CA VAL A 304 2.32 4.92 -7.94
C VAL A 304 3.59 5.11 -7.12
N THR A 305 3.49 5.12 -5.80
CA THR A 305 4.64 5.25 -4.88
C THR A 305 5.09 3.93 -4.25
N ALA A 306 4.43 2.81 -4.55
CA ALA A 306 4.76 1.47 -4.02
C ALA A 306 4.91 1.39 -2.49
N GLN A 307 4.04 2.09 -1.73
CA GLN A 307 4.10 2.15 -0.25
C GLN A 307 3.24 1.09 0.46
N GLY A 308 2.30 0.45 -0.25
CA GLY A 308 1.25 -0.37 0.36
C GLY A 308 1.76 -1.56 1.17
N ILE A 309 2.74 -2.31 0.65
CA ILE A 309 3.29 -3.50 1.34
C ILE A 309 4.02 -3.08 2.62
N ARG A 310 4.88 -2.06 2.53
CA ARG A 310 5.58 -1.51 3.70
C ARG A 310 4.61 -1.08 4.78
N ASP A 311 3.57 -0.33 4.41
CA ASP A 311 2.61 0.17 5.39
C ASP A 311 1.76 -0.97 5.99
N ALA A 312 1.46 -2.01 5.22
CA ALA A 312 0.78 -3.20 5.72
C ALA A 312 1.61 -3.92 6.80
N LEU A 313 2.90 -4.17 6.53
CA LEU A 313 3.83 -4.80 7.47
C LEU A 313 4.02 -3.92 8.72
N HIS A 314 4.38 -2.66 8.52
CA HIS A 314 4.72 -1.70 9.57
C HIS A 314 3.56 -1.43 10.53
N TYR A 315 2.40 -1.06 9.99
CA TYR A 315 1.25 -0.72 10.85
C TYR A 315 0.55 -1.96 11.40
N GLY A 316 0.68 -3.14 10.77
CA GLY A 316 0.29 -4.41 11.36
C GLY A 316 1.12 -4.75 12.60
N ARG A 317 2.45 -4.63 12.51
CA ARG A 317 3.37 -4.81 13.64
C ARG A 317 3.11 -3.79 14.76
N LEU A 318 3.02 -2.50 14.42
CA LEU A 318 2.78 -1.44 15.42
C LEU A 318 1.43 -1.56 16.12
N LEU A 319 0.38 -2.07 15.44
CA LEU A 319 -0.88 -2.40 16.09
C LEU A 319 -0.67 -3.47 17.16
N ALA A 320 -0.01 -4.55 16.77
CA ALA A 320 0.25 -5.68 17.66
C ALA A 320 1.08 -5.27 18.88
N GLU A 321 2.15 -4.48 18.70
CA GLU A 321 2.97 -3.94 19.80
C GLU A 321 2.16 -3.06 20.76
N ALA A 322 1.24 -2.25 20.22
CA ALA A 322 0.41 -1.36 21.04
C ALA A 322 -0.64 -2.12 21.85
N VAL A 323 -1.22 -3.18 21.32
CA VAL A 323 -2.35 -3.89 21.96
C VAL A 323 -1.93 -5.07 22.81
N ALA A 324 -0.82 -5.76 22.50
CA ALA A 324 -0.38 -6.96 23.21
C ALA A 324 -0.34 -6.81 24.75
N PRO A 325 0.19 -5.70 25.33
CA PRO A 325 0.30 -5.55 26.78
C PRO A 325 -1.02 -5.18 27.47
N VAL A 326 -2.10 -4.94 26.73
CA VAL A 326 -3.36 -4.38 27.26
C VAL A 326 -4.62 -5.14 26.83
N LEU A 327 -4.47 -6.30 26.19
CA LEU A 327 -5.58 -7.10 25.66
C LEU A 327 -6.60 -7.51 26.74
N ASP A 328 -6.14 -7.68 27.98
CA ASP A 328 -6.97 -8.13 29.10
C ASP A 328 -7.82 -7.01 29.72
N ASP A 329 -7.63 -5.74 29.29
CA ASP A 329 -8.39 -4.59 29.76
C ASP A 329 -9.07 -3.88 28.57
N PRO A 330 -10.38 -4.05 28.38
CA PRO A 330 -11.11 -3.49 27.24
C PRO A 330 -10.93 -1.96 27.06
N ALA A 331 -10.91 -1.19 28.15
CA ALA A 331 -10.79 0.25 28.07
C ALA A 331 -9.37 0.70 27.67
N ARG A 332 -8.33 -0.01 28.16
CA ARG A 332 -6.94 0.23 27.74
C ARG A 332 -6.71 -0.21 26.30
N LEU A 333 -7.28 -1.33 25.90
CA LEU A 333 -7.22 -1.85 24.54
C LEU A 333 -7.79 -0.84 23.53
N ASP A 334 -8.98 -0.29 23.79
CA ASP A 334 -9.61 0.68 22.91
C ASP A 334 -8.80 1.99 22.81
N ARG A 335 -8.20 2.43 23.92
CA ARG A 335 -7.27 3.58 23.90
C ARG A 335 -6.00 3.29 23.09
N ALA A 336 -5.45 2.07 23.18
CA ALA A 336 -4.27 1.65 22.43
C ALA A 336 -4.56 1.61 20.91
N VAL A 337 -5.69 1.03 20.50
CA VAL A 337 -6.16 1.02 19.10
C VAL A 337 -6.33 2.46 18.58
N ALA A 338 -7.01 3.33 19.33
CA ALA A 338 -7.20 4.73 18.95
C ALA A 338 -5.86 5.49 18.88
N GLY A 339 -4.91 5.19 19.76
CA GLY A 339 -3.55 5.74 19.75
C GLY A 339 -2.77 5.32 18.50
N TRP A 340 -2.85 4.04 18.14
CA TRP A 340 -2.26 3.50 16.94
C TRP A 340 -2.85 4.13 15.66
N GLU A 341 -4.16 4.27 15.57
CA GLU A 341 -4.81 4.91 14.42
C GLU A 341 -4.35 6.35 14.25
N ARG A 342 -4.35 7.15 15.31
CA ARG A 342 -3.85 8.55 15.29
C ARG A 342 -2.38 8.62 14.85
N ARG A 343 -1.53 7.69 15.33
CA ARG A 343 -0.12 7.61 14.92
C ARG A 343 -0.02 7.36 13.42
N ARG A 344 -0.72 6.36 12.87
CA ARG A 344 -0.72 6.04 11.45
C ARG A 344 -1.17 7.23 10.60
N VAL A 345 -2.24 7.91 10.98
CA VAL A 345 -2.73 9.10 10.26
C VAL A 345 -1.64 10.18 10.20
N ARG A 346 -1.00 10.49 11.33
CA ARG A 346 0.06 11.50 11.39
C ARG A 346 1.26 11.15 10.49
N GLU A 347 1.68 9.88 10.50
CA GLU A 347 2.84 9.41 9.75
C GLU A 347 2.55 9.23 8.25
N CYS A 348 1.29 8.96 7.87
CA CYS A 348 0.91 8.69 6.49
C CYS A 348 0.40 9.93 5.72
N ARG A 349 -0.08 10.99 6.39
CA ARG A 349 -0.77 12.10 5.71
C ARG A 349 0.05 12.79 4.63
N GLU A 350 1.34 13.08 4.88
CA GLU A 350 2.18 13.77 3.91
C GLU A 350 2.46 12.90 2.67
N ILE A 351 2.79 11.64 2.90
CA ILE A 351 3.02 10.71 1.79
C ILE A 351 1.72 10.38 1.04
N TYR A 352 0.56 10.45 1.70
CA TYR A 352 -0.75 10.32 1.06
C TYR A 352 -0.98 11.46 0.06
N HIS A 353 -0.78 12.71 0.46
CA HIS A 353 -0.92 13.86 -0.42
C HIS A 353 0.08 13.83 -1.58
N TRP A 354 1.34 13.52 -1.26
CA TRP A 354 2.39 13.40 -2.28
C TRP A 354 2.09 12.29 -3.29
N THR A 355 1.61 11.12 -2.82
CA THR A 355 1.18 10.03 -3.70
C THR A 355 0.04 10.47 -4.62
N ASN A 356 -0.97 11.16 -4.09
CA ASN A 356 -2.10 11.63 -4.88
C ASN A 356 -1.68 12.68 -5.93
N ARG A 357 -0.67 13.52 -5.65
CA ARG A 357 -0.08 14.41 -6.66
C ARG A 357 0.52 13.62 -7.83
N LEU A 358 1.31 12.59 -7.55
CA LEU A 358 1.93 11.74 -8.59
C LEU A 358 0.89 10.90 -9.36
N ALA A 359 -0.24 10.61 -8.72
CA ALA A 359 -1.34 9.84 -9.30
C ALA A 359 -2.31 10.66 -10.17
N ARG A 360 -2.09 11.95 -10.40
CA ARG A 360 -3.02 12.80 -11.17
C ARG A 360 -3.23 12.38 -12.63
N GLY A 361 -2.26 11.68 -13.24
CA GLY A 361 -2.36 11.23 -14.63
C GLY A 361 -2.27 12.35 -15.66
N THR A 362 -1.74 13.50 -15.28
CA THR A 362 -1.49 14.66 -16.17
C THR A 362 -0.08 14.62 -16.73
N GLU A 363 0.20 15.42 -17.74
CA GLU A 363 1.57 15.70 -18.18
C GLU A 363 2.40 16.37 -17.06
N MET A 364 3.72 16.29 -17.20
CA MET A 364 4.62 16.96 -16.26
C MET A 364 4.41 18.46 -16.35
N SER A 365 4.18 19.09 -15.21
CA SER A 365 4.04 20.54 -15.13
C SER A 365 5.40 21.24 -15.30
N PRO A 366 5.45 22.55 -15.66
CA PRO A 366 6.70 23.30 -15.74
C PRO A 366 7.57 23.22 -14.48
N LEU A 367 6.96 23.24 -13.29
CA LEU A 367 7.70 23.12 -12.02
C LEU A 367 8.22 21.70 -11.80
N GLU A 368 7.49 20.70 -12.24
CA GLU A 368 7.91 19.29 -12.15
C GLU A 368 9.07 19.01 -13.13
N VAL A 369 9.03 19.55 -14.35
CA VAL A 369 10.14 19.48 -15.32
C VAL A 369 11.38 20.15 -14.73
N GLU A 370 11.23 21.34 -14.14
CA GLU A 370 12.35 22.06 -13.52
C GLU A 370 12.92 21.30 -12.30
N LEU A 371 12.08 20.61 -11.54
CA LEU A 371 12.53 19.73 -10.46
C LEU A 371 13.40 18.58 -10.99
N TYR A 372 12.99 17.92 -12.08
CA TYR A 372 13.79 16.86 -12.71
C TYR A 372 15.11 17.41 -13.25
N ARG A 373 15.08 18.59 -13.90
CA ARG A 373 16.30 19.29 -14.35
C ARG A 373 17.26 19.54 -13.20
N ALA A 374 16.76 20.15 -12.12
CA ALA A 374 17.59 20.49 -10.96
C ALA A 374 18.13 19.22 -10.27
N ALA A 375 17.34 18.16 -10.15
CA ALA A 375 17.76 16.93 -9.50
C ALA A 375 18.72 16.07 -10.36
N ALA A 376 18.76 16.28 -11.68
CA ALA A 376 19.72 15.61 -12.55
C ALA A 376 21.17 16.08 -12.28
N ASP A 377 21.34 17.35 -11.87
CA ASP A 377 22.64 17.96 -11.60
C ASP A 377 22.97 18.08 -10.09
N ASP A 378 22.00 17.83 -9.21
CA ASP A 378 22.11 17.97 -7.76
C ASP A 378 21.87 16.63 -7.06
N GLN A 379 22.95 15.98 -6.63
CA GLN A 379 22.90 14.68 -5.93
C GLN A 379 22.16 14.75 -4.59
N GLU A 380 22.20 15.89 -3.87
CA GLU A 380 21.45 16.03 -2.62
C GLU A 380 19.94 16.05 -2.90
N LEU A 381 19.51 16.76 -3.94
CA LEU A 381 18.11 16.79 -4.36
C LEU A 381 17.63 15.43 -4.87
N ALA A 382 18.46 14.71 -5.62
CA ALA A 382 18.19 13.33 -6.01
C ALA A 382 18.04 12.41 -4.79
N ALA A 383 18.94 12.52 -3.79
CA ALA A 383 18.88 11.75 -2.56
C ALA A 383 17.66 12.10 -1.68
N ILE A 384 17.18 13.34 -1.68
CA ILE A 384 15.92 13.71 -1.02
C ILE A 384 14.75 12.97 -1.67
N THR A 385 14.70 12.95 -3.01
CA THR A 385 13.62 12.26 -3.74
C THR A 385 13.59 10.78 -3.43
N THR A 386 14.71 10.06 -3.53
CA THR A 386 14.79 8.63 -3.17
C THR A 386 14.55 8.39 -1.69
N GLY A 387 14.96 9.32 -0.82
CA GLY A 387 14.70 9.29 0.61
C GLY A 387 13.22 9.37 0.97
N ILE A 388 12.39 10.07 0.18
CA ILE A 388 10.94 10.09 0.37
C ILE A 388 10.34 8.70 0.10
N PHE A 389 10.74 8.05 -0.99
CA PHE A 389 10.31 6.67 -1.30
C PHE A 389 10.78 5.69 -0.22
N ALA A 390 12.02 5.82 0.24
CA ALA A 390 12.58 5.01 1.32
C ALA A 390 12.06 5.37 2.73
N ARG A 391 11.20 6.39 2.86
CA ARG A 391 10.61 6.86 4.14
C ARG A 391 11.65 7.39 5.14
N THR A 392 12.79 7.84 4.69
CA THR A 392 13.84 8.51 5.49
C THR A 392 13.77 10.04 5.40
N ARG A 393 13.08 10.56 4.40
CA ARG A 393 12.82 11.99 4.17
C ARG A 393 11.32 12.24 4.05
N ARG A 394 10.92 13.49 4.29
CA ARG A 394 9.53 13.92 4.19
C ARG A 394 9.28 14.65 2.87
N PRO A 395 8.10 14.52 2.24
CA PRO A 395 7.73 15.31 1.07
C PRO A 395 7.93 16.82 1.25
N ALA A 396 7.68 17.35 2.45
CA ALA A 396 7.88 18.77 2.77
C ALA A 396 9.34 19.24 2.58
N GLU A 397 10.33 18.36 2.68
CA GLU A 397 11.73 18.68 2.42
C GLU A 397 12.02 18.93 0.95
N LEU A 398 11.21 18.37 0.04
CA LEU A 398 11.28 18.64 -1.40
C LEU A 398 10.67 20.01 -1.76
N TYR A 399 9.62 20.43 -1.09
CA TYR A 399 8.82 21.61 -1.40
C TYR A 399 9.04 22.77 -0.43
N THR A 400 10.31 23.03 -0.05
CA THR A 400 10.62 24.19 0.80
C THR A 400 10.36 25.52 0.05
N PRO A 401 9.96 26.61 0.74
CA PRO A 401 9.71 27.90 0.09
C PRO A 401 10.89 28.41 -0.76
N ALA A 402 12.12 28.25 -0.27
CA ALA A 402 13.33 28.67 -1.01
C ALA A 402 13.55 27.83 -2.28
N ARG A 403 13.29 26.50 -2.21
CA ARG A 403 13.40 25.64 -3.39
C ARG A 403 12.28 25.92 -4.37
N MET A 404 11.05 26.10 -3.92
CA MET A 404 9.93 26.47 -4.78
C MET A 404 10.18 27.80 -5.51
N ALA A 405 10.74 28.81 -4.83
CA ALA A 405 11.11 30.08 -5.46
C ALA A 405 12.17 29.87 -6.54
N ARG A 406 13.20 29.06 -6.30
CA ARG A 406 14.24 28.73 -7.29
C ARG A 406 13.67 27.98 -8.50
N LEU A 407 12.85 26.95 -8.27
CA LEU A 407 12.20 26.19 -9.34
C LEU A 407 11.27 27.09 -10.17
N THR A 408 10.51 27.98 -9.53
CA THR A 408 9.66 28.96 -10.24
C THR A 408 10.49 29.91 -11.07
N ALA A 409 11.60 30.45 -10.55
CA ALA A 409 12.47 31.33 -11.30
C ALA A 409 13.12 30.60 -12.51
N GLY A 410 13.57 29.36 -12.33
CA GLY A 410 14.10 28.53 -13.41
C GLY A 410 13.05 28.24 -14.48
N ALA A 411 11.85 27.82 -14.07
CA ALA A 411 10.74 27.57 -14.98
C ALA A 411 10.36 28.83 -15.78
N LEU A 412 10.26 30.01 -15.13
CA LEU A 412 10.00 31.29 -15.81
C LEU A 412 11.11 31.66 -16.81
N TRP A 413 12.37 31.39 -16.47
CA TRP A 413 13.49 31.61 -17.39
C TRP A 413 13.39 30.71 -18.64
N HIS A 414 13.07 29.44 -18.48
CA HIS A 414 12.93 28.52 -19.62
C HIS A 414 11.67 28.80 -20.46
N HIS A 415 10.62 29.33 -19.83
CA HIS A 415 9.35 29.70 -20.46
C HIS A 415 9.23 31.22 -20.70
N ARG A 416 10.36 31.97 -20.83
CA ARG A 416 10.34 33.45 -20.99
C ARG A 416 9.54 33.95 -22.18
N GLY A 417 9.33 33.13 -23.20
CA GLY A 417 8.49 33.45 -24.35
C GLY A 417 6.98 33.34 -24.10
N ASP A 418 6.59 32.47 -23.15
CA ASP A 418 5.22 32.27 -22.67
C ASP A 418 5.23 31.82 -21.20
N PRO A 419 5.17 32.78 -20.26
CA PRO A 419 5.19 32.46 -18.82
C PRO A 419 3.84 31.96 -18.27
N ALA A 420 2.76 32.02 -19.06
CA ALA A 420 1.40 31.69 -18.57
C ALA A 420 1.28 30.29 -18.02
N PRO A 421 1.84 29.22 -18.63
CA PRO A 421 1.81 27.87 -18.06
C PRO A 421 2.47 27.77 -16.68
N VAL A 422 3.60 28.47 -16.47
CA VAL A 422 4.31 28.48 -15.19
C VAL A 422 3.48 29.15 -14.09
N LEU A 423 2.87 30.28 -14.40
CA LEU A 423 2.01 31.02 -13.46
C LEU A 423 0.76 30.21 -13.10
N ALA A 424 0.18 29.53 -14.08
CA ALA A 424 -0.95 28.62 -13.86
C ALA A 424 -0.56 27.44 -12.95
N ASP A 425 0.63 26.87 -13.16
CA ASP A 425 1.14 25.78 -12.33
C ASP A 425 1.40 26.23 -10.88
N VAL A 426 2.03 27.39 -10.68
CA VAL A 426 2.22 27.99 -9.35
C VAL A 426 0.88 28.20 -8.65
N ALA A 427 -0.11 28.78 -9.33
CA ALA A 427 -1.45 28.98 -8.77
C ALA A 427 -2.13 27.64 -8.41
N HIS A 428 -1.97 26.64 -9.27
CA HIS A 428 -2.46 25.27 -9.02
C HIS A 428 -1.82 24.66 -7.77
N GLU A 429 -0.49 24.76 -7.62
CA GLU A 429 0.24 24.21 -6.47
C GLU A 429 -0.11 24.92 -5.16
N ILE A 430 -0.33 26.24 -5.18
CA ILE A 430 -0.85 26.99 -4.00
C ILE A 430 -2.24 26.47 -3.63
N GLY A 431 -3.14 26.32 -4.60
CA GLY A 431 -4.47 25.79 -4.38
C GLY A 431 -4.46 24.33 -3.89
N ALA A 432 -3.57 23.48 -4.42
CA ALA A 432 -3.38 22.11 -3.99
C ALA A 432 -2.90 22.06 -2.53
N THR A 433 -1.90 22.88 -2.18
CA THR A 433 -1.38 22.97 -0.81
C THR A 433 -2.45 23.41 0.20
N ALA A 434 -3.30 24.37 -0.16
CA ALA A 434 -4.41 24.81 0.67
C ALA A 434 -5.44 23.67 0.91
N ARG A 435 -5.79 22.91 -0.15
CA ARG A 435 -6.67 21.73 -0.03
C ARG A 435 -6.05 20.63 0.85
N GLU A 436 -4.76 20.36 0.68
CA GLU A 436 -4.03 19.38 1.50
C GLU A 436 -3.97 19.78 2.98
N LEU A 437 -3.78 21.05 3.28
CA LEU A 437 -3.85 21.57 4.65
C LEU A 437 -5.24 21.38 5.24
N HIS A 438 -6.29 21.69 4.49
CA HIS A 438 -7.67 21.46 4.91
C HIS A 438 -7.93 19.97 5.19
N THR A 439 -7.60 19.08 4.25
CA THR A 439 -7.74 17.63 4.42
C THR A 439 -6.90 17.13 5.60
N SER A 440 -5.67 17.62 5.76
CA SER A 440 -4.81 17.29 6.89
C SER A 440 -5.43 17.69 8.23
N CYS A 441 -6.09 18.84 8.32
CA CYS A 441 -6.83 19.25 9.52
C CYS A 441 -7.99 18.29 9.81
N THR A 442 -8.73 17.87 8.79
CA THR A 442 -9.81 16.87 8.90
C THR A 442 -9.26 15.54 9.40
N LEU A 443 -8.17 15.05 8.79
CA LEU A 443 -7.49 13.82 9.19
C LEU A 443 -7.03 13.85 10.67
N LEU A 444 -6.51 14.98 11.13
CA LEU A 444 -5.99 15.13 12.50
C LEU A 444 -7.07 15.35 13.57
N ARG A 445 -8.22 15.89 13.20
CA ARG A 445 -9.36 16.05 14.11
C ARG A 445 -9.99 14.73 14.54
N GLY A 446 -9.68 13.66 13.80
CA GLY A 446 -10.20 12.33 14.06
C GLY A 446 -11.57 12.08 13.42
N THR A 447 -11.91 10.80 13.34
CA THR A 447 -13.21 10.34 12.86
C THR A 447 -14.35 10.84 13.73
N PRO A 448 -15.52 11.21 13.16
CA PRO A 448 -16.71 11.45 13.94
C PRO A 448 -17.04 10.22 14.81
N PRO A 449 -17.70 10.43 15.98
CA PRO A 449 -18.08 9.34 16.86
C PRO A 449 -18.92 8.30 16.09
N PRO A 450 -18.86 7.01 16.48
CA PRO A 450 -19.59 5.95 15.77
C PRO A 450 -21.08 6.26 15.76
N VAL A 451 -21.67 6.15 14.57
CA VAL A 451 -23.12 5.96 14.46
C VAL A 451 -23.37 4.56 15.04
N PRO A 452 -24.17 4.42 16.10
CA PRO A 452 -24.49 3.09 16.62
C PRO A 452 -25.12 2.26 15.49
N PRO A 453 -24.82 0.94 15.41
CA PRO A 453 -25.49 0.08 14.46
C PRO A 453 -27.00 0.25 14.67
N SER A 454 -27.73 0.50 13.60
CA SER A 454 -29.18 0.46 13.63
C SER A 454 -29.58 -0.92 14.14
N SER A 455 -30.25 -0.97 15.28
CA SER A 455 -30.80 -2.22 15.82
C SER A 455 -31.54 -2.94 14.70
N PRO A 456 -31.36 -4.27 14.50
CA PRO A 456 -32.16 -5.01 13.57
C PRO A 456 -33.61 -4.81 13.97
N GLY A 457 -34.38 -4.21 13.07
CA GLY A 457 -35.80 -3.91 13.29
C GLY A 457 -36.48 -5.19 13.77
N THR A 458 -37.10 -5.12 14.92
CA THR A 458 -38.13 -6.06 15.34
C THR A 458 -39.17 -6.13 14.23
N ALA A 459 -39.11 -7.19 13.44
CA ALA A 459 -40.21 -7.55 12.56
C ALA A 459 -41.41 -7.79 13.49
N THR A 460 -42.32 -6.82 13.54
CA THR A 460 -43.64 -7.03 14.07
C THR A 460 -44.38 -7.98 13.15
N ALA A 461 -44.97 -9.00 13.73
CA ALA A 461 -45.77 -10.07 13.18
C ALA A 461 -46.88 -9.61 12.23
#